data_6439621ea55e73cb881891d9df846799
#
_entry.id   6439621ea55e73cb881891d9df846799
#
_cell.length_a   1.000
_cell.length_b   1.000
_cell.length_c   1.000
_cell.angle_alpha   90.00
_cell.angle_beta   90.00
_cell.angle_gamma   90.00
#
_symmetry.space_group_name_H-M   'P 1'
#
loop_
_entity.id
_entity.type
_entity.pdbx_description
1 polymer ?
#
loop_
_entity_poly.entity_id
_entity_poly.type
_entity_poly.pdbx_seq_one_letter_code
_entity_poly.pdbx_strand_id
1 'polypeptide(L)'
;MLAALTVLSVLAFLVAVGVSARPQSRGMLWVLLALEAAVAVNVIAHLIGAVAIFHGYGPGLATAVFINAPFAIYVFRRARREQWLSVPALRSTLPAALVLHGPVLLGGLWLASLASR
;
A
#
# COMPACT_ATOMS: atom_id res chain seq x y z
N MET A 1 8.62 7.00 13.41
CA MET A 1 7.52 7.10 12.42
C MET A 1 7.96 7.73 11.11
N LEU A 2 8.61 8.88 11.13
CA LEU A 2 9.11 9.57 9.92
C LEU A 2 10.05 8.69 9.08
N ALA A 3 10.99 8.00 9.71
CA ALA A 3 11.95 7.11 9.04
C ALA A 3 11.24 5.95 8.31
N ALA A 4 10.21 5.35 8.92
CA ALA A 4 9.44 4.27 8.31
C ALA A 4 8.68 4.77 7.07
N LEU A 5 8.07 5.94 7.15
CA LEU A 5 7.37 6.57 6.02
C LEU A 5 8.35 6.90 4.89
N THR A 6 9.53 7.41 5.22
CA THR A 6 10.59 7.70 4.24
C THR A 6 11.03 6.42 3.54
N VAL A 7 11.28 5.34 4.27
CA VAL A 7 11.68 4.04 3.69
C VAL A 7 10.60 3.51 2.76
N LEU A 8 9.32 3.54 3.18
CA LEU A 8 8.21 3.11 2.35
C LEU A 8 8.08 3.95 1.08
N SER A 9 8.23 5.26 1.18
CA SER A 9 8.18 6.16 0.02
C SER A 9 9.32 5.89 -0.95
N VAL A 10 10.54 5.68 -0.46
CA VAL A 10 11.71 5.33 -1.28
C VAL A 10 11.50 3.98 -1.97
N LEU A 11 11.00 2.97 -1.25
CA LEU A 11 10.70 1.66 -1.82
C LEU A 11 9.63 1.78 -2.92
N ALA A 12 8.54 2.50 -2.68
CA ALA A 12 7.50 2.73 -3.67
C ALA A 12 8.05 3.43 -4.92
N PHE A 13 8.92 4.43 -4.73
CA PHE A 13 9.59 5.12 -5.82
C PHE A 13 10.51 4.21 -6.62
N LEU A 14 11.33 3.40 -5.96
CA LEU A 14 12.23 2.44 -6.61
C LEU A 14 11.45 1.38 -7.40
N VAL A 15 10.33 0.90 -6.86
CA VAL A 15 9.43 -0.02 -7.57
C VAL A 15 8.83 0.66 -8.80
N ALA A 16 8.36 1.89 -8.68
CA ALA A 16 7.80 2.64 -9.81
C ALA A 16 8.83 2.86 -10.91
N VAL A 17 10.07 3.20 -10.56
CA VAL A 17 11.19 3.31 -11.51
C VAL A 17 11.49 1.96 -12.15
N GLY A 18 11.55 0.88 -11.37
CA GLY A 18 11.77 -0.47 -11.87
C GLY A 18 10.69 -0.93 -12.86
N VAL A 19 9.42 -0.64 -12.56
CA VAL A 19 8.30 -0.92 -13.47
C VAL A 19 8.40 -0.09 -14.74
N SER A 20 8.77 1.18 -14.64
CA SER A 20 8.95 2.06 -15.81
C SER A 20 10.10 1.60 -16.72
N ALA A 21 11.18 1.11 -16.12
CA ALA A 21 12.34 0.59 -16.85
C ALA A 21 12.08 -0.80 -17.46
N ARG A 22 11.21 -1.60 -16.84
CA ARG A 22 10.89 -2.98 -17.25
C ARG A 22 9.38 -3.24 -17.22
N PRO A 23 8.58 -2.56 -18.06
CA PRO A 23 7.12 -2.62 -17.97
C PRO A 23 6.55 -4.02 -18.27
N GLN A 24 7.35 -4.90 -18.88
CA GLN A 24 6.94 -6.28 -19.18
C GLN A 24 7.29 -7.29 -18.09
N SER A 25 7.97 -6.88 -17.03
CA SER A 25 8.28 -7.75 -15.90
C SER A 25 7.02 -8.00 -15.05
N ARG A 26 6.49 -9.21 -15.12
CA ARG A 26 5.32 -9.61 -14.31
C ARG A 26 5.60 -9.54 -12.81
N GLY A 27 6.82 -9.88 -12.39
CA GLY A 27 7.22 -9.78 -11.00
C GLY A 27 7.19 -8.34 -10.47
N MET A 28 7.69 -7.39 -11.26
CA MET A 28 7.66 -5.97 -10.89
C MET A 28 6.24 -5.42 -10.86
N LEU A 29 5.39 -5.80 -11.82
CA LEU A 29 3.98 -5.42 -11.83
C LEU A 29 3.24 -6.00 -10.62
N TRP A 30 3.53 -7.25 -10.25
CA TRP A 30 2.96 -7.86 -9.05
C TRP A 30 3.37 -7.10 -7.78
N VAL A 31 4.64 -6.75 -7.63
CA VAL A 31 5.13 -5.97 -6.48
C VAL A 31 4.46 -4.60 -6.43
N LEU A 32 4.35 -3.90 -7.56
CA LEU A 32 3.64 -2.62 -7.64
C LEU A 32 2.19 -2.76 -7.17
N LEU A 33 1.47 -3.75 -7.68
CA LEU A 33 0.07 -3.97 -7.33
C LEU A 33 -0.11 -4.44 -5.88
N ALA A 34 0.85 -5.21 -5.33
CA ALA A 34 0.85 -5.57 -3.92
C ALA A 34 1.03 -4.34 -3.01
N LEU A 35 1.91 -3.41 -3.38
CA LEU A 35 2.07 -2.13 -2.68
C LEU A 35 0.81 -1.26 -2.78
N GLU A 36 0.18 -1.18 -3.95
CA GLU A 36 -1.09 -0.46 -4.12
C GLU A 36 -2.22 -1.12 -3.33
N ALA A 37 -2.27 -2.43 -3.25
CA ALA A 37 -3.21 -3.14 -2.40
C ALA A 37 -2.97 -2.84 -0.91
N ALA A 38 -1.72 -2.71 -0.48
CA ALA A 38 -1.39 -2.28 0.88
C ALA A 38 -1.86 -0.85 1.16
N VAL A 39 -1.75 0.06 0.19
CA VAL A 39 -2.31 1.41 0.28
C VAL A 39 -3.84 1.35 0.41
N ALA A 40 -4.52 0.50 -0.34
CA ALA A 40 -5.97 0.32 -0.23
C ALA A 40 -6.38 -0.24 1.15
N VAL A 41 -5.64 -1.20 1.69
CA VAL A 41 -5.84 -1.71 3.06
C VAL A 41 -5.65 -0.59 4.08
N ASN A 42 -4.64 0.26 3.91
CA ASN A 42 -4.41 1.43 4.76
C ASN A 42 -5.59 2.41 4.74
N VAL A 43 -6.21 2.64 3.57
CA VAL A 43 -7.42 3.48 3.47
C VAL A 43 -8.53 2.91 4.35
N ILE A 44 -8.78 1.61 4.25
CA ILE A 44 -9.81 0.92 5.06
C ILE A 44 -9.48 1.05 6.55
N ALA A 45 -8.22 0.87 6.93
CA ALA A 45 -7.77 1.02 8.31
C ALA A 45 -8.02 2.44 8.86
N HIS A 46 -7.77 3.48 8.06
CA HIS A 46 -8.07 4.86 8.44
C HIS A 46 -9.58 5.11 8.58
N LEU A 47 -10.40 4.54 7.71
CA LEU A 47 -11.87 4.66 7.80
C LEU A 47 -12.41 3.97 9.06
N ILE A 48 -11.94 2.74 9.34
CA ILE A 48 -12.33 2.01 10.56
C ILE A 48 -11.86 2.77 11.79
N GLY A 49 -10.61 3.27 11.81
CA GLY A 49 -10.08 4.06 12.91
C GLY A 49 -10.88 5.33 13.16
N ALA A 50 -11.29 6.04 12.11
CA ALA A 50 -12.10 7.24 12.22
C ALA A 50 -13.46 6.96 12.89
N VAL A 51 -14.09 5.85 12.54
CA VAL A 51 -15.39 5.48 13.13
C VAL A 51 -15.25 4.87 14.52
N ALA A 52 -14.36 3.89 14.68
CA ALA A 52 -14.31 3.05 15.89
C ALA A 52 -13.47 3.66 17.02
N ILE A 53 -12.44 4.45 16.70
CA ILE A 53 -11.48 4.96 17.67
C ILE A 53 -11.66 6.46 17.89
N PHE A 54 -11.66 7.23 16.81
CA PHE A 54 -11.69 8.70 16.87
C PHE A 54 -13.10 9.29 16.87
N HIS A 55 -14.12 8.48 16.54
CA HIS A 55 -15.53 8.92 16.40
C HIS A 55 -15.70 10.17 15.53
N GLY A 56 -14.88 10.30 14.50
CA GLY A 56 -14.86 11.42 13.59
C GLY A 56 -13.56 11.44 12.79
N TYR A 57 -13.00 12.64 12.59
CA TYR A 57 -11.75 12.78 11.84
C TYR A 57 -10.57 12.16 12.60
N GLY A 58 -9.82 11.29 11.88
CA GLY A 58 -8.57 10.74 12.38
C GLY A 58 -7.36 11.22 11.55
N PRO A 59 -6.14 11.16 12.13
CA PRO A 59 -4.93 11.53 11.39
C PRO A 59 -4.77 10.72 10.10
N GLY A 60 -4.48 11.40 8.99
CA GLY A 60 -4.28 10.77 7.69
C GLY A 60 -5.57 10.40 6.92
N LEU A 61 -6.76 10.57 7.51
CA LEU A 61 -8.03 10.22 6.88
C LEU A 61 -8.26 10.98 5.56
N ALA A 62 -8.00 12.27 5.54
CA ALA A 62 -8.18 13.08 4.33
C ALA A 62 -7.30 12.59 3.17
N THR A 63 -6.02 12.34 3.44
CA THR A 63 -5.09 11.79 2.45
C THR A 63 -5.53 10.40 1.97
N ALA A 64 -5.97 9.56 2.90
CA ALA A 64 -6.45 8.22 2.57
C ALA A 64 -7.66 8.26 1.63
N VAL A 65 -8.64 9.09 1.92
CA VAL A 65 -9.91 9.16 1.16
C VAL A 65 -9.75 9.92 -0.16
N PHE A 66 -9.06 11.05 -0.16
CA PHE A 66 -9.04 11.94 -1.33
C PHE A 66 -7.87 11.72 -2.27
N ILE A 67 -6.81 11.05 -1.82
CA ILE A 67 -5.62 10.78 -2.64
C ILE A 67 -5.44 9.29 -2.84
N ASN A 68 -5.28 8.52 -1.76
CA ASN A 68 -4.92 7.11 -1.86
C ASN A 68 -6.05 6.25 -2.44
N ALA A 69 -7.29 6.44 -2.00
CA ALA A 69 -8.42 5.64 -2.48
C ALA A 69 -8.69 5.84 -3.97
N PRO A 70 -8.81 7.07 -4.52
CA PRO A 70 -8.99 7.28 -5.95
C PRO A 70 -7.84 6.72 -6.77
N PHE A 71 -6.60 6.88 -6.32
CA PHE A 71 -5.41 6.38 -7.01
C PHE A 71 -5.37 4.85 -7.05
N ALA A 72 -5.62 4.18 -5.93
CA ALA A 72 -5.68 2.73 -5.86
C ALA A 72 -6.79 2.17 -6.77
N ILE A 73 -7.98 2.76 -6.76
CA ILE A 73 -9.08 2.37 -7.64
C ILE A 73 -8.67 2.52 -9.11
N TYR A 74 -8.05 3.64 -9.47
CA TYR A 74 -7.58 3.89 -10.83
C TYR A 74 -6.56 2.85 -11.28
N VAL A 75 -5.54 2.57 -10.46
CA VAL A 75 -4.48 1.61 -10.78
C VAL A 75 -5.03 0.19 -10.95
N PHE A 76 -5.88 -0.28 -10.03
CA PHE A 76 -6.47 -1.62 -10.12
C PHE A 76 -7.44 -1.77 -11.30
N ARG A 77 -8.26 -0.76 -11.59
CA ARG A 77 -9.12 -0.78 -12.76
C ARG A 77 -8.31 -0.85 -14.05
N ARG A 78 -7.25 -0.08 -14.13
CA ARG A 78 -6.36 -0.08 -15.30
C ARG A 78 -5.62 -1.41 -15.43
N ALA A 79 -5.08 -1.93 -14.35
CA ALA A 79 -4.40 -3.22 -14.33
C ALA A 79 -5.30 -4.37 -14.80
N ARG A 80 -6.57 -4.34 -14.37
CA ARG A 80 -7.56 -5.34 -14.79
C ARG A 80 -7.95 -5.17 -16.26
N ARG A 81 -8.19 -3.95 -16.69
CA ARG A 81 -8.62 -3.65 -18.07
C ARG A 81 -7.51 -3.93 -19.09
N GLU A 82 -6.28 -3.58 -18.77
CA GLU A 82 -5.10 -3.79 -19.63
C GLU A 82 -4.44 -5.16 -19.41
N GLN A 83 -5.01 -6.00 -18.55
CA GLN A 83 -4.52 -7.36 -18.26
C GLN A 83 -3.04 -7.42 -17.89
N TRP A 84 -2.62 -6.56 -16.99
CA TRP A 84 -1.24 -6.52 -16.49
C TRP A 84 -0.81 -7.83 -15.84
N LEU A 85 -1.74 -8.46 -15.12
CA LEU A 85 -1.58 -9.77 -14.48
C LEU A 85 -2.81 -10.64 -14.73
N SER A 86 -2.64 -11.96 -14.61
CA SER A 86 -3.77 -12.89 -14.57
C SER A 86 -4.66 -12.61 -13.35
N VAL A 87 -5.94 -12.97 -13.42
CA VAL A 87 -6.88 -12.78 -12.30
C VAL A 87 -6.40 -13.46 -11.00
N PRO A 88 -5.90 -14.72 -11.02
CA PRO A 88 -5.33 -15.33 -9.82
C PRO A 88 -4.13 -14.57 -9.26
N ALA A 89 -3.21 -14.09 -10.11
CA ALA A 89 -2.06 -13.29 -9.69
C ALA A 89 -2.50 -11.96 -9.08
N LEU A 90 -3.49 -11.29 -9.67
CA LEU A 90 -4.05 -10.06 -9.15
C LEU A 90 -4.70 -10.26 -7.77
N ARG A 91 -5.45 -11.33 -7.59
CA ARG A 91 -6.05 -11.69 -6.29
C ARG A 91 -4.99 -12.01 -5.23
N SER A 92 -3.86 -12.58 -5.60
CA SER A 92 -2.78 -12.89 -4.67
C SER A 92 -2.12 -11.65 -4.06
N THR A 93 -2.31 -10.47 -4.64
CA THR A 93 -1.82 -9.21 -4.08
C THR A 93 -2.53 -8.82 -2.78
N LEU A 94 -3.79 -9.26 -2.56
CA LEU A 94 -4.55 -8.96 -1.34
C LEU A 94 -3.95 -9.60 -0.09
N PRO A 95 -3.68 -10.91 -0.02
CA PRO A 95 -3.00 -11.50 1.14
C PRO A 95 -1.60 -10.93 1.32
N ALA A 96 -0.86 -10.65 0.25
CA ALA A 96 0.43 -9.97 0.34
C ALA A 96 0.30 -8.57 0.96
N ALA A 97 -0.73 -7.81 0.58
CA ALA A 97 -1.02 -6.49 1.12
C ALA A 97 -1.36 -6.55 2.62
N LEU A 98 -2.13 -7.53 3.05
CA LEU A 98 -2.46 -7.73 4.46
C LEU A 98 -1.22 -8.04 5.30
N VAL A 99 -0.30 -8.86 4.77
CA VAL A 99 0.99 -9.15 5.43
C VAL A 99 1.86 -7.90 5.49
N LEU A 100 1.94 -7.14 4.41
CA LEU A 100 2.73 -5.90 4.35
C LEU A 100 2.17 -4.83 5.29
N HIS A 101 0.87 -4.63 5.30
CA HIS A 101 0.25 -3.59 6.12
C HIS A 101 0.19 -3.97 7.61
N GLY A 102 -0.10 -5.22 7.93
CA GLY A 102 -0.18 -5.71 9.29
C GLY A 102 1.19 -6.05 9.91
N PRO A 103 1.66 -7.31 9.77
CA PRO A 103 2.85 -7.76 10.48
C PRO A 103 4.12 -6.99 10.15
N VAL A 104 4.35 -6.63 8.89
CA VAL A 104 5.57 -5.93 8.47
C VAL A 104 5.58 -4.50 8.99
N LEU A 105 4.46 -3.78 8.86
CA LEU A 105 4.34 -2.41 9.36
C LEU A 105 4.43 -2.37 10.88
N LEU A 106 3.67 -3.20 11.57
CA LEU A 106 3.67 -3.25 13.03
C LEU A 106 5.03 -3.72 13.58
N GLY A 107 5.64 -4.72 12.97
CA GLY A 107 6.98 -5.19 13.31
C GLY A 107 8.04 -4.10 13.10
N GLY A 108 7.96 -3.37 12.00
CA GLY A 108 8.84 -2.24 11.71
C GLY A 108 8.68 -1.10 12.72
N LEU A 109 7.46 -0.76 13.09
CA LEU A 109 7.18 0.25 14.12
C LEU A 109 7.67 -0.19 15.50
N TRP A 110 7.51 -1.47 15.83
CA TRP A 110 8.01 -2.02 17.08
C TRP A 110 9.54 -1.95 17.15
N LEU A 111 10.24 -2.39 16.09
CA LEU A 111 11.71 -2.29 15.99
C LEU A 111 12.18 -0.84 16.08
N ALA A 112 11.51 0.08 15.40
CA ALA A 112 11.84 1.50 15.47
C ALA A 112 11.67 2.06 16.88
N SER A 113 10.64 1.61 17.62
CA SER A 113 10.43 2.00 19.01
C SER A 113 11.54 1.51 19.95
N LEU A 114 12.11 0.33 19.66
CA LEU A 114 13.25 -0.19 20.44
C LEU A 114 14.53 0.60 20.16
N ALA A 115 14.76 0.99 18.90
CA ALA A 115 15.92 1.77 18.51
C ALA A 115 15.90 3.21 19.03
N SER A 116 14.72 3.75 19.40
CA SER A 116 14.56 5.10 19.94
C SER A 116 14.63 5.19 21.47
N ARG A 117 14.81 4.07 22.13
CA ARG A 117 15.00 3.99 23.60
C ARG A 117 16.46 4.04 23.97
#